data_3696b0aa8aaae1534e97f12c1417ff4a
#
_entry.id   3696b0aa8aaae1534e97f12c1417ff4a
#
_cell.length_a   1.000
_cell.length_b   1.000
_cell.length_c   1.000
_cell.angle_alpha   90.00
_cell.angle_beta   90.00
_cell.angle_gamma   90.00
#
_symmetry.space_group_name_H-M   'P 1'
#
loop_
_entity.id
_entity.type
_entity.pdbx_description
1 polymer ?
#
loop_
_entity_poly.entity_id
_entity_poly.type
_entity_poly.pdbx_seq_one_letter_code
_entity_poly.pdbx_strand_id
1 'polypeptide(L)'
;MKLNLLNKEELTNLYKDEMMFDFPRAELKPLRAMLRLMDMGQYDPLLVTDDQGVALGYAMIWLPRARNGALLEYLGVLRGKRNGGLGSQVL
;
A
#
# COMPACT_ATOMS: atom_id res chain seq x y z
N MET A 1 -14.50 -4.90 5.86
CA MET A 1 -13.18 -4.50 5.32
C MET A 1 -13.37 -3.55 4.16
N LYS A 2 -12.63 -2.46 4.17
CA LYS A 2 -12.75 -1.43 3.14
C LYS A 2 -11.43 -1.18 2.46
N LEU A 3 -11.49 -0.79 1.20
CA LEU A 3 -10.32 -0.39 0.42
C LEU A 3 -10.43 1.11 0.14
N ASN A 4 -9.40 1.85 0.54
CA ASN A 4 -9.40 3.31 0.41
C ASN A 4 -8.27 3.75 -0.49
N LEU A 5 -8.57 4.47 -1.55
CA LEU A 5 -7.55 4.94 -2.47
C LEU A 5 -6.75 6.06 -1.81
N LEU A 6 -5.44 5.94 -1.83
CA LEU A 6 -4.55 6.93 -1.23
C LEU A 6 -4.19 8.00 -2.24
N ASN A 7 -4.02 9.23 -1.76
CA ASN A 7 -3.46 10.29 -2.60
C ASN A 7 -1.94 10.23 -2.56
N LYS A 8 -1.26 11.13 -3.30
CA LYS A 8 0.19 11.08 -3.40
C LYS A 8 0.89 11.31 -2.06
N GLU A 9 0.37 12.22 -1.25
CA GLU A 9 0.96 12.50 0.04
C GLU A 9 0.82 11.29 0.96
N GLU A 10 -0.35 10.69 0.97
CA GLU A 10 -0.60 9.51 1.78
C GLU A 10 0.26 8.33 1.36
N LEU A 11 0.41 8.12 0.06
CA LEU A 11 1.29 7.07 -0.43
C LEU A 11 2.74 7.34 -0.04
N THR A 12 3.17 8.59 -0.13
CA THR A 12 4.54 8.95 0.24
C THR A 12 4.82 8.59 1.69
N ASN A 13 3.89 8.90 2.59
CA ASN A 13 4.06 8.57 4.00
C ASN A 13 4.05 7.08 4.23
N LEU A 14 3.16 6.36 3.60
CA LEU A 14 3.10 4.91 3.72
C LEU A 14 4.38 4.26 3.20
N TYR A 15 4.90 4.75 2.09
CA TYR A 15 6.12 4.23 1.49
C TYR A 15 7.29 4.36 2.46
N LYS A 16 7.44 5.55 3.05
CA LYS A 16 8.56 5.81 3.94
C LYS A 16 8.43 5.12 5.29
N ASP A 17 7.21 5.02 5.79
CA ASP A 17 6.98 4.49 7.13
C ASP A 17 6.85 2.98 7.16
N GLU A 18 6.38 2.36 6.09
CA GLU A 18 6.09 0.93 6.09
C GLU A 18 6.76 0.17 4.96
N MET A 19 6.60 0.60 3.73
CA MET A 19 7.04 -0.20 2.60
C MET A 19 8.54 -0.35 2.54
N MET A 20 9.28 0.67 2.91
CA MET A 20 10.73 0.61 2.90
C MET A 20 11.27 -0.39 3.93
N PHE A 21 10.47 -0.73 4.92
CA PHE A 21 10.84 -1.73 5.91
C PHE A 21 10.34 -3.12 5.54
N ASP A 22 9.25 -3.19 4.79
CA ASP A 22 8.63 -4.47 4.46
C ASP A 22 9.26 -5.16 3.27
N PHE A 23 9.90 -4.42 2.37
CA PHE A 23 10.46 -4.98 1.14
C PHE A 23 11.93 -4.61 0.97
N PRO A 24 12.74 -5.52 0.42
CA PRO A 24 14.14 -5.19 0.12
C PRO A 24 14.21 -4.06 -0.90
N ARG A 25 15.20 -3.21 -0.72
CA ARG A 25 15.34 -2.04 -1.59
C ARG A 25 15.40 -2.41 -3.07
N ALA A 26 16.05 -3.53 -3.37
CA ALA A 26 16.20 -3.95 -4.77
C ALA A 26 14.88 -4.39 -5.38
N GLU A 27 13.90 -4.74 -4.55
CA GLU A 27 12.61 -5.21 -5.04
C GLU A 27 11.53 -4.15 -4.97
N LEU A 28 11.81 -3.02 -4.36
CA LEU A 28 10.82 -1.99 -4.15
C LEU A 28 10.89 -0.95 -5.27
N LYS A 29 9.77 -0.74 -5.96
CA LYS A 29 9.69 0.27 -6.99
C LYS A 29 9.96 1.66 -6.38
N PRO A 30 10.74 2.52 -7.04
CA PRO A 30 10.98 3.86 -6.50
C PRO A 30 9.68 4.65 -6.32
N LEU A 31 9.62 5.41 -5.24
CA LEU A 31 8.42 6.18 -4.93
C LEU A 31 8.02 7.10 -6.09
N ARG A 32 8.98 7.79 -6.69
CA ARG A 32 8.67 8.71 -7.79
C ARG A 32 8.07 7.99 -8.98
N ALA A 33 8.44 6.73 -9.20
CA ALA A 33 7.85 5.96 -10.28
C ALA A 33 6.39 5.65 -9.97
N MET A 34 6.09 5.32 -8.71
CA MET A 34 4.71 5.10 -8.30
C MET A 34 3.87 6.36 -8.44
N LEU A 35 4.42 7.50 -8.03
CA LEU A 35 3.71 8.77 -8.13
C LEU A 35 3.44 9.15 -9.59
N ARG A 36 4.40 8.89 -10.46
CA ARG A 36 4.21 9.14 -11.89
C ARG A 36 3.09 8.26 -12.46
N LEU A 37 3.07 6.99 -12.07
CA LEU A 37 2.03 6.08 -12.54
C LEU A 37 0.66 6.51 -12.02
N MET A 38 0.59 7.07 -10.82
CA MET A 38 -0.67 7.62 -10.31
C MET A 38 -1.15 8.78 -11.20
N ASP A 39 -0.23 9.66 -11.60
CA ASP A 39 -0.59 10.76 -12.49
C ASP A 39 -1.11 10.27 -13.83
N MET A 40 -0.65 9.12 -14.27
CA MET A 40 -1.06 8.54 -15.54
C MET A 40 -2.32 7.68 -15.41
N GLY A 41 -2.86 7.56 -14.21
CA GLY A 41 -4.03 6.72 -13.98
C GLY A 41 -3.74 5.24 -14.07
N GLN A 42 -2.49 4.84 -13.82
CA GLN A 42 -2.07 3.46 -13.96
C GLN A 42 -1.65 2.81 -12.63
N TYR A 43 -1.91 3.46 -11.52
CA TYR A 43 -1.52 2.92 -10.22
C TYR A 43 -2.53 3.29 -9.16
N ASP A 44 -3.03 2.30 -8.46
CA ASP A 44 -4.00 2.50 -7.39
C ASP A 44 -3.39 2.03 -6.07
N PRO A 45 -2.86 2.93 -5.26
CA PRO A 45 -2.41 2.57 -3.92
C PRO A 45 -3.60 2.54 -2.98
N LEU A 46 -3.81 1.42 -2.32
CA LEU A 46 -4.98 1.21 -1.48
C LEU A 46 -4.59 0.98 -0.03
N LEU A 47 -5.32 1.60 0.87
CA LEU A 47 -5.22 1.33 2.29
C LEU A 47 -6.38 0.43 2.68
N VAL A 48 -6.09 -0.68 3.32
CA VAL A 48 -7.10 -1.62 3.78
C VAL A 48 -7.45 -1.28 5.22
N THR A 49 -8.73 -1.04 5.48
CA THR A 49 -9.20 -0.72 6.83
C THR A 49 -10.31 -1.70 7.24
N ASP A 50 -10.54 -1.79 8.54
CA ASP A 50 -11.69 -2.56 9.01
C ASP A 50 -12.95 -1.69 8.96
N ASP A 51 -14.05 -2.20 9.46
CA ASP A 51 -15.32 -1.49 9.38
C ASP A 51 -15.35 -0.23 10.24
N GLN A 52 -14.41 -0.08 11.14
CA GLN A 52 -14.33 1.07 12.01
C GLN A 52 -13.29 2.07 11.55
N GLY A 53 -12.68 1.83 10.40
CA GLY A 53 -11.70 2.74 9.86
C GLY A 53 -10.28 2.53 10.34
N VAL A 54 -10.02 1.46 11.07
CA VAL A 54 -8.68 1.18 11.56
C VAL A 54 -7.86 0.56 10.43
N ALA A 55 -6.68 1.10 10.19
CA ALA A 55 -5.82 0.64 9.10
C ALA A 55 -5.21 -0.72 9.44
N LEU A 56 -5.36 -1.66 8.53
CA LEU A 56 -4.87 -3.03 8.71
C LEU A 56 -3.69 -3.35 7.81
N GLY A 57 -3.66 -2.79 6.62
CA GLY A 57 -2.62 -3.09 5.66
C GLY A 57 -2.76 -2.24 4.41
N TYR A 58 -2.06 -2.62 3.36
CA TYR A 58 -2.08 -1.88 2.10
C TYR A 58 -1.92 -2.81 0.93
N ALA A 59 -2.35 -2.35 -0.24
CA ALA A 59 -2.20 -3.10 -1.48
C ALA A 59 -1.93 -2.11 -2.60
N MET A 60 -0.92 -2.40 -3.42
CA MET A 60 -0.58 -1.55 -4.56
C MET A 60 -1.01 -2.26 -5.83
N ILE A 61 -1.91 -1.64 -6.58
CA ILE A 61 -2.44 -2.22 -7.81
C ILE A 61 -1.88 -1.46 -9.00
N TRP A 62 -1.27 -2.20 -9.92
CA TRP A 62 -0.72 -1.62 -11.13
C TRP A 62 -1.64 -1.93 -12.30
N LEU A 63 -1.94 -0.90 -13.09
CA LEU A 63 -2.84 -1.01 -14.25
C LEU A 63 -2.02 -0.73 -15.51
N PRO A 64 -1.22 -1.71 -15.98
CA PRO A 64 -0.34 -1.46 -17.12
C PRO A 64 -1.15 -1.22 -18.40
N ARG A 65 -0.73 -0.19 -19.14
CA ARG A 65 -1.46 0.21 -20.33
C ARG A 65 -1.53 -0.91 -21.38
N ALA A 66 -0.49 -1.70 -21.46
CA ALA A 66 -0.42 -2.73 -22.50
C ALA A 66 -1.17 -4.01 -22.14
N ARG A 67 -1.78 -4.07 -20.96
CA ARG A 67 -2.47 -5.26 -20.52
C ARG A 67 -3.90 -4.95 -20.15
N ASN A 68 -4.75 -5.93 -20.32
CA ASN A 68 -6.11 -5.82 -19.80
C ASN A 68 -6.08 -6.35 -18.38
N GLY A 69 -6.53 -5.54 -17.44
CA GLY A 69 -6.64 -5.99 -16.06
C GLY A 69 -5.56 -5.40 -15.17
N ALA A 70 -5.67 -5.70 -13.90
CA ALA A 70 -4.85 -5.12 -12.86
C ALA A 70 -3.92 -6.17 -12.28
N LEU A 71 -2.75 -5.73 -11.83
CA LEU A 71 -1.77 -6.60 -11.17
C LEU A 71 -1.59 -6.15 -9.74
N LEU A 72 -1.70 -7.08 -8.79
CA LEU A 72 -1.36 -6.80 -7.40
C LEU A 72 0.16 -6.81 -7.30
N GLU A 73 0.75 -5.64 -7.08
CA GLU A 73 2.20 -5.50 -7.08
C GLU A 73 2.80 -5.65 -5.70
N TYR A 74 2.16 -5.07 -4.69
CA TYR A 74 2.61 -5.17 -3.30
C TYR A 74 1.43 -5.36 -2.38
N LEU A 75 1.64 -6.15 -1.33
CA LEU A 75 0.64 -6.37 -0.30
C LEU A 75 1.37 -6.42 1.03
N GLY A 76 0.93 -5.63 1.99
CA GLY A 76 1.58 -5.60 3.29
C GLY A 76 0.60 -5.45 4.43
N VAL A 77 1.01 -5.90 5.60
CA VAL A 77 0.27 -5.72 6.85
C VAL A 77 0.96 -4.63 7.64
N LEU A 78 0.21 -3.68 8.16
CA LEU A 78 0.81 -2.57 8.89
C LEU A 78 1.50 -3.08 10.15
N ARG A 79 2.67 -2.50 10.41
CA ARG A 79 3.56 -3.01 11.46
C ARG A 79 2.92 -2.97 12.83
N GLY A 80 2.22 -1.93 13.12
CA GLY A 80 1.54 -1.82 14.40
C GLY A 80 0.49 -2.89 14.61
N LYS A 81 -0.07 -3.42 13.52
CA LYS A 81 -1.06 -4.47 13.63
C LYS A 81 -0.45 -5.84 13.81
N ARG A 82 0.76 -6.01 13.31
CA ARG A 82 1.44 -7.29 13.47
C ARG A 82 1.84 -7.56 14.89
N ASN A 83 2.01 -6.50 15.65
CA ASN A 83 2.46 -6.66 16.97
C ASN A 83 1.40 -6.61 17.95
N GLY A 84 0.52 -6.90 17.82
CA GLY A 84 -0.24 -6.95 18.72
C GLY A 84 -0.91 -5.92 19.13
N GLY A 85 -0.85 -5.27 18.89
CA GLY A 85 -1.80 -4.56 19.11
C GLY A 85 -2.93 -5.27 18.77
N LEU A 86 -2.89 -6.04 18.17
CA LEU A 86 -3.90 -6.73 17.86
C LEU A 86 -3.65 -7.78 18.39
N GLY A 87 -2.76 -7.46 18.33
CA GLY A 87 -2.32 -7.94 18.58
C GLY A 87 -1.88 -7.61 19.51
N SER A 88 -1.34 -7.22 19.93
CA SER A 88 -1.11 -6.99 20.82
C SER A 88 -2.10 -6.74 21.32
N GLN A 89 -2.49 -6.57 21.13
CA GLN A 89 -3.30 -6.54 21.35
C GLN A 89 -3.93 -7.32 20.76
N VAL A 90 -3.55 -7.77 20.25
CA VAL A 90 -3.88 -8.46 19.76
C VAL A 90 -3.49 -9.17 19.54
N LEU A 91 -2.98 -9.12 19.76
CA LEU A 91 -2.44 -9.61 19.72
C LEU A 91 -2.37 -10.13 20.16
#